data_0f9bd7d0d135722499a5afd6a45540dc
#
_entry.id   0f9bd7d0d135722499a5afd6a45540dc
#
_cell.length_a   1.000
_cell.length_b   1.000
_cell.length_c   1.000
_cell.angle_alpha   90.00
_cell.angle_beta   90.00
_cell.angle_gamma   90.00
#
_symmetry.space_group_name_H-M   'P 1'
#
loop_
_entity.id
_entity.type
_entity.pdbx_description
1 polymer ?
#
loop_
_entity_poly.entity_id
_entity_poly.type
_entity_poly.pdbx_seq_one_letter_code
_entity_poly.pdbx_strand_id
1 'polypeptide(L)'
;VVEDDTYSHIAPAHATRMCALDGLQRTIYVSGFAKILAPNWRIGYLAAPVALTERLLDTKLLGTLTTPSLLEKALALCMEQGQLRRHAERVRQRLDAARSRSVKLALAAGCRFAAEPAGLFGWVDTGVDTEVLAQRMLDEGYLLAPGALFHAGRAPSTLMRINFATTQNAVFWATFERLKAGMPGGVRLAG
;
A
#
# COMPACT_ATOMS: atom_id res chain seq x y z
N VAL A 1 19.42 -3.16 -7.39
CA VAL A 1 18.11 -3.29 -6.70
C VAL A 1 17.23 -2.11 -7.08
N VAL A 2 15.93 -2.33 -7.28
CA VAL A 2 14.94 -1.25 -7.43
C VAL A 2 14.07 -1.25 -6.18
N GLU A 3 14.06 -0.12 -5.47
CA GLU A 3 13.25 0.10 -4.28
C GLU A 3 12.05 0.96 -4.64
N ASP A 4 10.85 0.36 -4.70
CA ASP A 4 9.59 1.08 -4.89
C ASP A 4 9.04 1.52 -3.54
N ASP A 5 9.17 2.81 -3.23
CA ASP A 5 8.68 3.44 -2.00
C ASP A 5 7.57 4.47 -2.29
N THR A 6 6.63 4.11 -3.17
CA THR A 6 5.50 4.98 -3.53
C THR A 6 4.58 5.32 -2.36
N TYR A 7 4.69 4.60 -1.25
CA TYR A 7 3.99 4.87 0.01
C TYR A 7 4.84 5.60 1.07
N SER A 8 6.02 6.10 0.72
CA SER A 8 6.98 6.74 1.64
C SER A 8 6.36 7.78 2.59
N HIS A 9 5.45 8.61 2.07
CA HIS A 9 4.83 9.69 2.83
C HIS A 9 3.86 9.22 3.92
N ILE A 10 3.37 7.99 3.84
CA ILE A 10 2.45 7.36 4.81
C ILE A 10 3.03 6.11 5.49
N ALA A 11 4.27 5.78 5.18
CA ALA A 11 5.02 4.73 5.85
C ALA A 11 5.36 5.14 7.31
N PRO A 12 5.59 4.16 8.21
CA PRO A 12 6.10 4.46 9.54
C PRO A 12 7.42 5.23 9.48
N ALA A 13 7.65 6.13 10.45
CA ALA A 13 8.84 6.96 10.48
C ALA A 13 10.15 6.14 10.60
N HIS A 14 10.07 4.96 11.21
CA HIS A 14 11.21 4.04 11.40
C HIS A 14 11.44 3.11 10.20
N ALA A 15 10.64 3.19 9.14
CA ALA A 15 10.83 2.34 7.96
C ALA A 15 12.20 2.59 7.33
N THR A 16 13.05 1.58 7.33
CA THR A 16 14.38 1.62 6.73
C THR A 16 14.29 1.60 5.21
N ARG A 17 15.12 2.38 4.54
CA ARG A 17 15.22 2.44 3.08
C ARG A 17 16.56 1.93 2.62
N MET A 18 16.55 1.05 1.63
CA MET A 18 17.76 0.43 1.10
C MET A 18 18.68 1.47 0.46
N CYS A 19 18.11 2.45 -0.25
CA CYS A 19 18.86 3.55 -0.84
C CYS A 19 19.63 4.38 0.19
N ALA A 20 19.09 4.52 1.42
CA ALA A 20 19.77 5.21 2.51
C ALA A 20 20.92 4.37 3.12
N LEU A 21 20.79 3.04 3.09
CA LEU A 21 21.82 2.12 3.60
C LEU A 21 23.02 2.02 2.66
N ASP A 22 22.79 1.99 1.33
CA ASP A 22 23.85 1.82 0.35
C ASP A 22 24.33 3.14 -0.30
N GLY A 23 23.74 4.28 0.09
CA GLY A 23 24.08 5.59 -0.46
C GLY A 23 23.83 5.71 -1.96
N LEU A 24 22.82 5.02 -2.51
CA LEU A 24 22.50 4.96 -3.94
C LEU A 24 23.64 4.37 -4.80
N GLN A 25 24.48 3.49 -4.25
CA GLN A 25 25.55 2.87 -5.05
C GLN A 25 25.03 1.76 -5.96
N ARG A 26 24.04 0.99 -5.50
CA ARG A 26 23.46 -0.17 -6.21
C ARG A 26 21.93 -0.18 -6.21
N THR A 27 21.32 0.84 -5.57
CA THR A 27 19.86 0.97 -5.44
C THR A 27 19.35 2.09 -6.34
N ILE A 28 18.28 1.80 -7.08
CA ILE A 28 17.44 2.82 -7.74
C ILE A 28 16.23 2.99 -6.84
N TYR A 29 16.04 4.17 -6.29
CA TYR A 29 14.89 4.52 -5.47
C TYR A 29 13.80 5.15 -6.32
N VAL A 30 12.57 4.64 -6.22
CA VAL A 30 11.41 5.13 -6.95
C VAL A 30 10.34 5.57 -5.97
N SER A 31 9.84 6.78 -6.11
CA SER A 31 8.74 7.29 -5.30
C SER A 31 7.91 8.34 -6.07
N GLY A 32 6.87 8.88 -5.44
CA GLY A 32 6.02 9.87 -6.09
C GLY A 32 4.95 10.43 -5.17
N PHE A 33 4.13 11.30 -5.73
CA PHE A 33 3.15 12.06 -4.97
C PHE A 33 1.71 11.60 -5.18
N ALA A 34 1.50 10.59 -6.04
CA ALA A 34 0.18 10.07 -6.38
C ALA A 34 -0.62 9.53 -5.18
N LYS A 35 0.07 8.97 -4.18
CA LYS A 35 -0.56 8.35 -3.00
C LYS A 35 -0.80 9.32 -1.85
N ILE A 36 -0.19 10.52 -1.91
CA ILE A 36 -0.30 11.53 -0.84
C ILE A 36 -0.99 12.80 -1.30
N LEU A 37 -0.86 13.20 -2.56
CA LEU A 37 -1.50 14.39 -3.10
C LEU A 37 -2.62 14.03 -4.08
N ALA A 38 -2.30 13.91 -5.35
CA ALA A 38 -3.28 13.70 -6.40
C ALA A 38 -2.73 12.73 -7.46
N PRO A 39 -3.39 11.58 -7.66
CA PRO A 39 -2.95 10.60 -8.67
C PRO A 39 -2.93 11.18 -10.08
N ASN A 40 -3.82 12.12 -10.38
CA ASN A 40 -3.95 12.74 -11.71
C ASN A 40 -2.79 13.68 -12.07
N TRP A 41 -1.99 14.11 -11.11
CA TRP A 41 -0.80 14.95 -11.39
C TRP A 41 0.30 14.16 -12.08
N ARG A 42 0.33 12.84 -11.94
CA ARG A 42 1.29 11.96 -12.58
C ARG A 42 2.75 12.36 -12.36
N ILE A 43 3.06 12.89 -11.19
CA ILE A 43 4.41 13.29 -10.80
C ILE A 43 5.01 12.24 -9.87
N GLY A 44 6.16 11.75 -10.26
CA GLY A 44 7.02 10.89 -9.47
C GLY A 44 8.48 11.25 -9.73
N TYR A 45 9.36 10.61 -9.01
CA TYR A 45 10.79 10.78 -9.17
C TYR A 45 11.52 9.46 -8.91
N LEU A 46 12.70 9.38 -9.47
CA LEU A 46 13.65 8.33 -9.14
C LEU A 46 15.01 8.96 -8.77
N ALA A 47 15.70 8.29 -7.86
CA ALA A 47 17.09 8.56 -7.56
C ALA A 47 17.90 7.30 -7.88
N ALA A 48 19.01 7.47 -8.58
CA ALA A 48 19.80 6.36 -9.11
C ALA A 48 21.30 6.64 -8.99
N PRO A 49 22.16 5.61 -9.06
CA PRO A 49 23.60 5.79 -9.22
C PRO A 49 23.91 6.71 -10.41
N VAL A 50 24.87 7.60 -10.23
CA VAL A 50 25.27 8.60 -11.28
C VAL A 50 25.56 7.93 -12.61
N ALA A 51 26.19 6.76 -12.60
CA ALA A 51 26.51 6.01 -13.83
C ALA A 51 25.29 5.57 -14.65
N LEU A 52 24.08 5.57 -14.07
CA LEU A 52 22.84 5.20 -14.77
C LEU A 52 22.04 6.42 -15.23
N THR A 53 22.36 7.62 -14.77
CA THR A 53 21.52 8.81 -14.94
C THR A 53 21.29 9.15 -16.41
N GLU A 54 22.34 9.15 -17.22
CA GLU A 54 22.25 9.45 -18.68
C GLU A 54 21.30 8.47 -19.39
N ARG A 55 21.49 7.18 -19.18
CA ARG A 55 20.65 6.14 -19.80
C ARG A 55 19.18 6.22 -19.35
N LEU A 56 18.94 6.58 -18.10
CA LEU A 56 17.60 6.77 -17.55
C LEU A 56 16.93 8.02 -18.14
N LEU A 57 17.69 9.10 -18.36
CA LEU A 57 17.20 10.30 -19.03
C LEU A 57 16.84 10.02 -20.50
N ASP A 58 17.66 9.30 -21.23
CA ASP A 58 17.37 8.89 -22.61
C ASP A 58 16.10 8.04 -22.67
N THR A 59 15.97 7.07 -21.75
CA THR A 59 14.77 6.23 -21.67
C THR A 59 13.52 7.06 -21.35
N LYS A 60 13.63 8.05 -20.43
CA LYS A 60 12.53 8.97 -20.12
C LYS A 60 12.12 9.79 -21.33
N LEU A 61 13.07 10.32 -22.09
CA LEU A 61 12.80 11.09 -23.31
C LEU A 61 12.04 10.27 -24.35
N LEU A 62 12.42 9.01 -24.54
CA LEU A 62 11.74 8.10 -25.47
C LEU A 62 10.33 7.69 -24.99
N GLY A 63 10.13 7.58 -23.68
CA GLY A 63 8.86 7.10 -23.10
C GLY A 63 7.83 8.18 -22.87
N THR A 64 8.21 9.29 -22.23
CA THR A 64 7.28 10.30 -21.73
C THR A 64 7.68 11.74 -22.05
N LEU A 65 8.83 11.95 -22.68
CA LEU A 65 9.46 13.26 -22.91
C LEU A 65 9.71 14.01 -21.60
N THR A 66 8.72 14.73 -21.12
CA THR A 66 8.85 15.56 -19.90
C THR A 66 7.57 15.55 -19.07
N THR A 67 7.71 15.85 -17.80
CA THR A 67 6.57 16.15 -16.92
C THR A 67 6.04 17.54 -17.22
N PRO A 68 4.70 17.78 -17.19
CA PRO A 68 4.16 19.11 -17.41
C PRO A 68 4.68 20.14 -16.41
N SER A 69 5.36 21.17 -16.88
CA SER A 69 6.04 22.16 -16.05
C SER A 69 5.11 22.92 -15.10
N LEU A 70 3.83 23.09 -15.47
CA LEU A 70 2.83 23.71 -14.59
C LEU A 70 2.61 22.88 -13.30
N LEU A 71 2.53 21.56 -13.45
CA LEU A 71 2.33 20.66 -12.32
C LEU A 71 3.60 20.56 -11.45
N GLU A 72 4.78 20.58 -12.06
CA GLU A 72 6.04 20.63 -11.33
C GLU A 72 6.15 21.92 -10.50
N LYS A 73 5.81 23.09 -11.07
CA LYS A 73 5.77 24.35 -10.35
C LYS A 73 4.75 24.34 -9.21
N ALA A 74 3.56 23.81 -9.44
CA ALA A 74 2.54 23.68 -8.40
C ALA A 74 3.03 22.79 -7.24
N LEU A 75 3.68 21.67 -7.55
CA LEU A 75 4.28 20.80 -6.53
C LEU A 75 5.41 21.51 -5.78
N ALA A 76 6.30 22.22 -6.48
CA ALA A 76 7.38 22.97 -5.85
C ALA A 76 6.83 23.98 -4.84
N LEU A 77 5.83 24.78 -5.22
CA LEU A 77 5.16 25.71 -4.30
C LEU A 77 4.54 25.01 -3.08
N CYS A 78 3.88 23.84 -3.27
CA CYS A 78 3.35 23.05 -2.16
C CYS A 78 4.44 22.59 -1.19
N MET A 79 5.61 22.25 -1.70
CA MET A 79 6.77 21.83 -0.89
C MET A 79 7.40 23.02 -0.16
N GLU A 80 7.71 24.11 -0.87
CA GLU A 80 8.32 25.32 -0.32
C GLU A 80 7.46 25.95 0.79
N GLN A 81 6.15 25.97 0.61
CA GLN A 81 5.21 26.47 1.62
C GLN A 81 4.92 25.47 2.74
N GLY A 82 5.55 24.29 2.74
CA GLY A 82 5.35 23.23 3.72
C GLY A 82 3.95 22.60 3.71
N GLN A 83 3.16 22.84 2.67
CA GLN A 83 1.79 22.30 2.55
C GLN A 83 1.81 20.78 2.46
N LEU A 84 2.72 20.20 1.66
CA LEU A 84 2.88 18.76 1.53
C LEU A 84 3.15 18.11 2.89
N ARG A 85 4.09 18.65 3.66
CA ARG A 85 4.43 18.12 4.99
C ARG A 85 3.23 18.14 5.94
N ARG A 86 2.55 19.28 6.04
CA ARG A 86 1.34 19.39 6.90
C ARG A 86 0.21 18.48 6.46
N HIS A 87 0.05 18.30 5.15
CA HIS A 87 -0.93 17.37 4.60
C HIS A 87 -0.59 15.91 4.94
N ALA A 88 0.65 15.49 4.70
CA ALA A 88 1.13 14.15 5.02
C ALA A 88 0.96 13.81 6.51
N GLU A 89 1.22 14.78 7.39
CA GLU A 89 1.03 14.60 8.83
C GLU A 89 -0.44 14.37 9.20
N ARG A 90 -1.35 15.19 8.67
CA ARG A 90 -2.80 14.99 8.87
C ARG A 90 -3.28 13.65 8.33
N VAL A 91 -2.78 13.22 7.16
CA VAL A 91 -3.14 11.91 6.58
C VAL A 91 -2.64 10.78 7.46
N ARG A 92 -1.40 10.85 7.97
CA ARG A 92 -0.85 9.85 8.90
C ARG A 92 -1.68 9.73 10.17
N GLN A 93 -2.04 10.84 10.80
CA GLN A 93 -2.89 10.84 12.01
C GLN A 93 -4.26 10.19 11.75
N ARG A 94 -4.90 10.51 10.63
CA ARG A 94 -6.16 9.88 10.24
C ARG A 94 -6.01 8.40 9.96
N LEU A 95 -4.92 8.01 9.32
CA LEU A 95 -4.61 6.61 9.03
C LEU A 95 -4.33 5.82 10.31
N ASP A 96 -3.63 6.39 11.28
CA ASP A 96 -3.35 5.76 12.57
C ASP A 96 -4.65 5.49 13.35
N ALA A 97 -5.57 6.45 13.35
CA ALA A 97 -6.89 6.28 13.96
C ALA A 97 -7.74 5.22 13.23
N ALA A 98 -7.70 5.21 11.89
CA ALA A 98 -8.39 4.22 11.07
C ALA A 98 -7.81 2.82 11.29
N ARG A 99 -6.48 2.70 11.31
CA ARG A 99 -5.77 1.44 11.58
C ARG A 99 -6.15 0.88 12.95
N SER A 100 -6.12 1.70 13.99
CA SER A 100 -6.48 1.26 15.34
C SER A 100 -7.92 0.71 15.42
N ARG A 101 -8.86 1.32 14.70
CA ARG A 101 -10.25 0.83 14.61
C ARG A 101 -10.34 -0.44 13.77
N SER A 102 -9.73 -0.46 12.60
CA SER A 102 -9.76 -1.62 11.71
C SER A 102 -9.13 -2.86 12.35
N VAL A 103 -8.01 -2.69 13.06
CA VAL A 103 -7.34 -3.78 13.80
C VAL A 103 -8.27 -4.38 14.85
N LYS A 104 -8.94 -3.56 15.66
CA LYS A 104 -9.90 -4.04 16.67
C LYS A 104 -11.04 -4.84 16.04
N LEU A 105 -11.59 -4.35 14.94
CA LEU A 105 -12.70 -5.01 14.24
C LEU A 105 -12.25 -6.32 13.58
N ALA A 106 -11.06 -6.35 12.97
CA ALA A 106 -10.49 -7.55 12.36
C ALA A 106 -10.25 -8.65 13.40
N LEU A 107 -9.69 -8.29 14.56
CA LEU A 107 -9.47 -9.23 15.66
C LEU A 107 -10.78 -9.75 16.22
N ALA A 108 -11.80 -8.89 16.40
CA ALA A 108 -13.13 -9.28 16.83
C ALA A 108 -13.78 -10.25 15.84
N ALA A 109 -13.60 -10.06 14.52
CA ALA A 109 -14.05 -10.96 13.47
C ALA A 109 -13.22 -12.27 13.36
N GLY A 110 -12.35 -12.54 14.33
CA GLY A 110 -11.56 -13.77 14.42
C GLY A 110 -10.42 -13.86 13.40
N CYS A 111 -9.99 -12.72 12.82
CA CYS A 111 -8.77 -12.66 12.04
C CYS A 111 -7.53 -12.57 12.94
N ARG A 112 -6.37 -12.99 12.40
CA ARG A 112 -5.07 -12.79 13.04
C ARG A 112 -4.16 -12.01 12.09
N PHE A 113 -3.35 -11.10 12.62
CA PHE A 113 -2.36 -10.42 11.80
C PHE A 113 -1.12 -11.30 11.64
N ALA A 114 -0.68 -11.49 10.40
CA ALA A 114 0.54 -12.24 10.08
C ALA A 114 1.82 -11.41 10.33
N ALA A 115 1.68 -10.09 10.43
CA ALA A 115 2.73 -9.15 10.81
C ALA A 115 2.13 -8.01 11.63
N GLU A 116 2.96 -7.27 12.35
CA GLU A 116 2.52 -6.11 13.12
C GLU A 116 1.83 -5.09 12.21
N PRO A 117 0.60 -4.65 12.55
CA PRO A 117 -0.15 -3.70 11.73
C PRO A 117 0.56 -2.35 11.63
N ALA A 118 0.99 -1.98 10.42
CA ALA A 118 1.67 -0.72 10.15
C ALA A 118 1.27 -0.14 8.79
N GLY A 119 1.50 1.17 8.59
CA GLY A 119 1.19 1.83 7.31
C GLY A 119 -0.29 1.76 6.93
N LEU A 120 -0.56 1.60 5.64
CA LEU A 120 -1.91 1.64 5.05
C LEU A 120 -2.58 0.26 5.01
N PHE A 121 -1.81 -0.82 4.91
CA PHE A 121 -2.31 -2.17 4.68
C PHE A 121 -1.99 -3.10 5.83
N GLY A 122 -2.92 -4.03 6.11
CA GLY A 122 -2.71 -5.15 7.01
C GLY A 122 -2.70 -6.46 6.24
N TRP A 123 -1.91 -7.42 6.71
CA TRP A 123 -1.86 -8.78 6.21
C TRP A 123 -2.50 -9.68 7.25
N VAL A 124 -3.70 -10.19 6.95
CA VAL A 124 -4.53 -10.94 7.92
C VAL A 124 -4.76 -12.37 7.50
N ASP A 125 -4.66 -13.28 8.45
CA ASP A 125 -5.12 -14.66 8.33
C ASP A 125 -6.59 -14.73 8.72
N THR A 126 -7.43 -15.10 7.77
CA THR A 126 -8.89 -15.21 7.95
C THR A 126 -9.32 -16.59 8.44
N GLY A 127 -8.45 -17.60 8.30
CA GLY A 127 -8.73 -18.99 8.60
C GLY A 127 -9.58 -19.72 7.56
N VAL A 128 -9.96 -19.07 6.46
CA VAL A 128 -10.72 -19.66 5.33
C VAL A 128 -10.05 -19.31 4.00
N ASP A 129 -10.43 -19.97 2.92
CA ASP A 129 -9.95 -19.62 1.57
C ASP A 129 -10.36 -18.21 1.20
N THR A 130 -9.36 -17.34 0.98
CA THR A 130 -9.60 -15.92 0.74
C THR A 130 -10.03 -15.59 -0.69
N GLU A 131 -9.83 -16.47 -1.68
CA GLU A 131 -10.39 -16.27 -3.03
C GLU A 131 -11.90 -16.50 -3.02
N VAL A 132 -12.35 -17.57 -2.39
CA VAL A 132 -13.78 -17.85 -2.22
C VAL A 132 -14.46 -16.76 -1.37
N LEU A 133 -13.82 -16.32 -0.28
CA LEU A 133 -14.33 -15.25 0.55
C LEU A 133 -14.40 -13.93 -0.21
N ALA A 134 -13.35 -13.59 -0.97
CA ALA A 134 -13.31 -12.36 -1.76
C ALA A 134 -14.42 -12.31 -2.83
N GLN A 135 -14.72 -13.45 -3.47
CA GLN A 135 -15.83 -13.52 -4.42
C GLN A 135 -17.18 -13.27 -3.73
N ARG A 136 -17.44 -13.92 -2.59
CA ARG A 136 -18.68 -13.69 -1.84
C ARG A 136 -18.82 -12.24 -1.34
N MET A 137 -17.72 -11.64 -0.91
CA MET A 137 -17.69 -10.23 -0.52
C MET A 137 -17.90 -9.28 -1.68
N LEU A 138 -17.42 -9.65 -2.89
CA LEU A 138 -17.65 -8.88 -4.11
C LEU A 138 -19.13 -8.85 -4.49
N ASP A 139 -19.85 -9.95 -4.31
CA ASP A 139 -21.29 -10.04 -4.54
C ASP A 139 -22.09 -9.10 -3.60
N GLU A 140 -21.52 -8.77 -2.45
CA GLU A 140 -22.04 -7.78 -1.48
C GLU A 140 -21.45 -6.35 -1.69
N GLY A 141 -20.71 -6.13 -2.79
CA GLY A 141 -20.15 -4.84 -3.17
C GLY A 141 -18.79 -4.49 -2.53
N TYR A 142 -18.09 -5.46 -1.92
CA TYR A 142 -16.79 -5.24 -1.30
C TYR A 142 -15.67 -5.89 -2.11
N LEU A 143 -14.79 -5.08 -2.68
CA LEU A 143 -13.60 -5.56 -3.38
C LEU A 143 -12.44 -5.81 -2.39
N LEU A 144 -12.01 -7.06 -2.30
CA LEU A 144 -10.90 -7.49 -1.44
C LEU A 144 -9.69 -7.94 -2.26
N ALA A 145 -8.55 -8.10 -1.58
CA ALA A 145 -7.31 -8.57 -2.19
C ALA A 145 -6.88 -9.90 -1.53
N PRO A 146 -7.33 -11.07 -2.06
CA PRO A 146 -6.98 -12.38 -1.53
C PRO A 146 -5.49 -12.67 -1.66
N GLY A 147 -4.99 -13.55 -0.80
CA GLY A 147 -3.57 -13.89 -0.69
C GLY A 147 -2.97 -14.47 -1.98
N ALA A 148 -3.75 -15.20 -2.75
CA ALA A 148 -3.32 -15.77 -4.03
C ALA A 148 -2.79 -14.69 -5.01
N LEU A 149 -3.25 -13.43 -4.94
CA LEU A 149 -2.73 -12.33 -5.76
C LEU A 149 -1.28 -11.96 -5.43
N PHE A 150 -0.79 -12.34 -4.26
CA PHE A 150 0.56 -12.04 -3.77
C PHE A 150 1.48 -13.27 -3.80
N HIS A 151 0.99 -14.39 -4.33
CA HIS A 151 1.75 -15.61 -4.48
C HIS A 151 2.10 -15.86 -5.95
N ALA A 152 3.37 -16.14 -6.25
CA ALA A 152 3.85 -16.32 -7.63
C ALA A 152 3.07 -17.39 -8.41
N GLY A 153 2.74 -18.50 -7.75
CA GLY A 153 1.95 -19.61 -8.31
C GLY A 153 0.45 -19.51 -8.07
N ARG A 154 -0.07 -18.39 -7.55
CA ARG A 154 -1.47 -18.19 -7.17
C ARG A 154 -2.05 -19.33 -6.32
N ALA A 155 -1.27 -19.86 -5.39
CA ALA A 155 -1.72 -20.90 -4.49
C ALA A 155 -2.86 -20.39 -3.59
N PRO A 156 -3.87 -21.22 -3.28
CA PRO A 156 -4.91 -20.89 -2.32
C PRO A 156 -4.32 -20.46 -0.98
N SER A 157 -4.91 -19.45 -0.34
CA SER A 157 -4.36 -18.86 0.88
C SER A 157 -5.47 -18.45 1.83
N THR A 158 -5.23 -18.60 3.14
CA THR A 158 -6.07 -18.02 4.19
C THR A 158 -5.68 -16.56 4.49
N LEU A 159 -4.58 -16.10 3.91
CA LEU A 159 -4.09 -14.73 4.06
C LEU A 159 -4.80 -13.76 3.11
N MET A 160 -5.00 -12.54 3.53
CA MET A 160 -5.62 -11.47 2.74
C MET A 160 -5.03 -10.12 3.11
N ARG A 161 -4.87 -9.24 2.11
CA ARG A 161 -4.53 -7.85 2.35
C ARG A 161 -5.80 -7.05 2.62
N ILE A 162 -5.84 -6.34 3.73
CA ILE A 162 -6.87 -5.34 4.04
C ILE A 162 -6.29 -3.92 3.97
N ASN A 163 -7.15 -2.95 3.66
CA ASN A 163 -6.81 -1.53 3.69
C ASN A 163 -7.45 -0.90 4.94
N PHE A 164 -6.63 -0.47 5.88
CA PHE A 164 -7.11 0.09 7.15
C PHE A 164 -8.04 1.29 6.99
N ALA A 165 -7.84 2.12 5.97
CA ALA A 165 -8.67 3.29 5.73
C ALA A 165 -10.12 2.92 5.33
N THR A 166 -10.31 1.79 4.64
CA THR A 166 -11.64 1.35 4.15
C THR A 166 -12.29 0.32 5.07
N THR A 167 -11.51 -0.46 5.84
CA THR A 167 -12.01 -1.53 6.70
C THR A 167 -12.25 -1.10 8.16
N GLN A 168 -12.38 0.20 8.42
CA GLN A 168 -12.75 0.73 9.74
C GLN A 168 -14.28 0.75 10.01
N ASN A 169 -15.08 0.21 9.10
CA ASN A 169 -16.53 0.18 9.19
C ASN A 169 -17.03 -1.15 9.78
N ALA A 170 -17.86 -1.09 10.83
CA ALA A 170 -18.43 -2.27 11.46
C ALA A 170 -19.34 -3.08 10.53
N VAL A 171 -20.06 -2.42 9.60
CA VAL A 171 -20.94 -3.10 8.63
C VAL A 171 -20.15 -4.03 7.71
N PHE A 172 -18.96 -3.59 7.26
CA PHE A 172 -18.04 -4.42 6.51
C PHE A 172 -17.71 -5.72 7.26
N TRP A 173 -17.33 -5.61 8.53
CA TRP A 173 -16.93 -6.76 9.33
C TRP A 173 -18.09 -7.68 9.69
N ALA A 174 -19.29 -7.15 9.93
CA ALA A 174 -20.50 -7.97 10.13
C ALA A 174 -20.83 -8.80 8.88
N THR A 175 -20.72 -8.21 7.67
CA THR A 175 -20.88 -8.93 6.40
C THR A 175 -19.78 -10.00 6.24
N PHE A 176 -18.54 -9.63 6.53
CA PHE A 176 -17.40 -10.54 6.50
C PHE A 176 -17.60 -11.76 7.41
N GLU A 177 -17.98 -11.58 8.66
CA GLU A 177 -18.24 -12.66 9.61
C GLU A 177 -19.38 -13.57 9.15
N ARG A 178 -20.48 -12.99 8.68
CA ARG A 178 -21.62 -13.74 8.17
C ARG A 178 -21.23 -14.64 6.99
N LEU A 179 -20.48 -14.14 6.05
CA LEU A 179 -20.06 -14.90 4.85
C LEU A 179 -19.00 -15.93 5.19
N LYS A 180 -18.10 -15.61 6.10
CA LYS A 180 -17.05 -16.51 6.58
C LYS A 180 -17.64 -17.71 7.37
N ALA A 181 -18.65 -17.49 8.19
CA ALA A 181 -19.26 -18.53 9.03
C ALA A 181 -19.79 -19.74 8.23
N GLY A 182 -20.20 -19.53 6.97
CA GLY A 182 -20.67 -20.58 6.08
C GLY A 182 -19.57 -21.25 5.24
N MET A 183 -18.29 -21.05 5.59
CA MET A 183 -17.16 -21.60 4.83
C MET A 183 -16.41 -22.69 5.61
N PRO A 184 -15.92 -23.74 4.93
CA PRO A 184 -15.02 -24.69 5.55
C PRO A 184 -13.71 -24.01 5.95
N GLY A 185 -13.10 -24.42 7.06
CA GLY A 185 -11.78 -23.95 7.45
C GLY A 185 -10.75 -24.22 6.35
N GLY A 186 -9.95 -23.20 6.01
CA GLY A 186 -8.91 -23.32 4.98
C GLY A 186 -7.70 -24.08 5.50
N VAL A 187 -7.00 -24.77 4.60
CA VAL A 187 -5.72 -25.40 4.89
C VAL A 187 -4.69 -24.28 5.11
N ARG A 188 -4.13 -24.17 6.33
CA ARG A 188 -3.01 -23.26 6.60
C ARG A 188 -1.79 -23.79 5.86
N LEU A 189 -1.27 -23.02 4.93
CA LEU A 189 0.07 -23.26 4.43
C LEU A 189 1.04 -22.98 5.58
N ALA A 190 1.78 -24.01 5.99
CA ALA A 190 2.91 -23.81 6.88
C ALA A 190 3.91 -22.87 6.19
N GLY A 191 4.21 -21.76 6.85
CA GLY A 191 5.20 -20.79 6.40
C GLY A 191 6.63 -21.32 6.50
#